data_6a7e8bf58171a80182c484b0420ac53c
#
_entry.id   6a7e8bf58171a80182c484b0420ac53c
#
_cell.length_a   1.000
_cell.length_b   1.000
_cell.length_c   1.000
_cell.angle_alpha   90.00
_cell.angle_beta   90.00
_cell.angle_gamma   90.00
#
_symmetry.space_group_name_H-M   'P 1'
#
loop_
_entity.id
_entity.type
_entity.pdbx_description
1 polymer ?
#
loop_
_entity_poly.entity_id
_entity_poly.type
_entity_poly.pdbx_seq_one_letter_code
_entity_poly.pdbx_strand_id
1 'polypeptide(L)'
;MTVEDWGELCEDITKWIRKYADDNGISALVVGISGGIDSAVTSTLCAKSGLETIAVNMPIHQDSSQYNLANRHIEWLENGWSNVKSHLVDLTESYDSYVEGALNGLEITEISLANTKARLRMTTLYAIAGSRNGIVVG
;
A
#
# COMPACT_ATOMS: atom_id res chain seq x y z
N MET A 1 -24.07 4.18 -12.09
CA MET A 1 -24.50 3.88 -10.70
C MET A 1 -24.38 5.14 -9.86
N THR A 2 -25.43 5.52 -9.17
CA THR A 2 -25.42 6.68 -8.29
C THR A 2 -25.29 6.21 -6.84
N VAL A 3 -24.37 6.74 -6.09
CA VAL A 3 -24.23 6.47 -4.67
C VAL A 3 -25.01 7.54 -3.89
N GLU A 4 -26.03 7.13 -3.16
CA GLU A 4 -26.88 8.05 -2.39
C GLU A 4 -26.28 8.39 -1.01
N ASP A 5 -25.58 7.42 -0.38
CA ASP A 5 -24.94 7.60 0.92
C ASP A 5 -23.51 7.03 0.91
N TRP A 6 -22.52 7.91 0.88
CA TRP A 6 -21.12 7.54 0.89
C TRP A 6 -20.67 6.95 2.23
N GLY A 7 -21.28 7.39 3.33
CA GLY A 7 -20.99 6.84 4.66
C GLY A 7 -21.42 5.39 4.76
N GLU A 8 -22.62 5.08 4.31
CA GLU A 8 -23.14 3.72 4.26
C GLU A 8 -22.29 2.81 3.37
N LEU A 9 -21.89 3.29 2.19
CA LEU A 9 -21.00 2.54 1.30
C LEU A 9 -19.66 2.24 1.95
N CYS A 10 -19.06 3.20 2.64
CA CYS A 10 -17.81 2.99 3.38
C CYS A 10 -17.96 1.93 4.47
N GLU A 11 -19.06 1.95 5.20
CA GLU A 11 -19.35 0.93 6.21
C GLU A 11 -19.54 -0.46 5.59
N ASP A 12 -20.26 -0.54 4.48
CA ASP A 12 -20.49 -1.81 3.77
C ASP A 12 -19.18 -2.41 3.27
N ILE A 13 -18.32 -1.60 2.66
CA ILE A 13 -17.00 -2.06 2.20
C ILE A 13 -16.15 -2.51 3.38
N THR A 14 -16.14 -1.75 4.46
CA THR A 14 -15.39 -2.07 5.68
C THR A 14 -15.85 -3.42 6.28
N LYS A 15 -17.15 -3.65 6.35
CA LYS A 15 -17.72 -4.92 6.79
C LYS A 15 -17.37 -6.08 5.86
N TRP A 16 -17.38 -5.81 4.56
CA TRP A 16 -17.00 -6.82 3.57
C TRP A 16 -15.53 -7.22 3.72
N ILE A 17 -14.62 -6.25 3.89
CA ILE A 17 -13.19 -6.51 4.13
C ILE A 17 -13.03 -7.39 5.38
N ARG A 18 -13.70 -7.02 6.47
CA ARG A 18 -13.63 -7.77 7.73
C ARG A 18 -14.13 -9.20 7.56
N LYS A 19 -15.28 -9.34 6.94
CA LYS A 19 -15.88 -10.66 6.68
C LYS A 19 -14.98 -11.54 5.82
N TYR A 20 -14.43 -10.97 4.74
CA TYR A 20 -13.51 -11.70 3.86
C TYR A 20 -12.29 -12.22 4.62
N ALA A 21 -11.70 -11.37 5.44
CA ALA A 21 -10.53 -11.74 6.24
C ALA A 21 -10.87 -12.84 7.26
N ASP A 22 -11.98 -12.69 7.99
CA ASP A 22 -12.42 -13.67 8.97
C ASP A 22 -12.74 -15.02 8.33
N ASP A 23 -13.45 -15.03 7.19
CA ASP A 23 -13.82 -16.25 6.46
C ASP A 23 -12.57 -17.00 5.89
N ASN A 24 -11.48 -16.29 5.64
CA ASN A 24 -10.26 -16.85 5.06
C ASN A 24 -9.08 -16.95 6.07
N GLY A 25 -9.31 -16.69 7.32
CA GLY A 25 -8.29 -16.77 8.36
C GLY A 25 -7.16 -15.75 8.19
N ILE A 26 -7.45 -14.58 7.62
CA ILE A 26 -6.49 -13.51 7.37
C ILE A 26 -6.32 -12.68 8.64
N SER A 27 -5.07 -12.44 9.03
CA SER A 27 -4.72 -11.72 10.27
C SER A 27 -4.33 -10.27 10.04
N ALA A 28 -3.89 -9.91 8.86
CA ALA A 28 -3.39 -8.57 8.56
C ALA A 28 -3.76 -8.10 7.14
N LEU A 29 -3.94 -6.81 7.00
CA LEU A 29 -4.15 -6.14 5.72
C LEU A 29 -2.91 -5.27 5.42
N VAL A 30 -2.34 -5.43 4.24
CA VAL A 30 -1.13 -4.70 3.83
C VAL A 30 -1.45 -3.77 2.68
N VAL A 31 -1.17 -2.49 2.84
CA VAL A 31 -1.52 -1.45 1.86
C VAL A 31 -0.30 -0.57 1.57
N GLY A 32 0.00 -0.38 0.29
CA GLY A 32 0.98 0.61 -0.14
C GLY A 32 0.39 2.03 -0.08
N ILE A 33 1.14 2.97 0.48
CA ILE A 33 0.73 4.38 0.57
C ILE A 33 1.56 5.19 -0.41
N SER A 34 0.90 5.75 -1.42
CA SER A 34 1.56 6.50 -2.50
C SER A 34 1.53 8.02 -2.34
N GLY A 35 0.71 8.54 -1.43
CA GLY A 35 0.38 9.95 -1.35
C GLY A 35 -0.83 10.35 -2.21
N GLY A 36 -1.35 9.44 -3.04
CA GLY A 36 -2.55 9.65 -3.85
C GLY A 36 -3.84 9.28 -3.12
N ILE A 37 -4.97 9.69 -3.70
CA ILE A 37 -6.30 9.51 -3.10
C ILE A 37 -6.70 8.03 -3.01
N ASP A 38 -6.36 7.22 -3.98
CA ASP A 38 -6.77 5.81 -4.00
C ASP A 38 -6.17 5.04 -2.82
N SER A 39 -4.87 5.19 -2.57
CA SER A 39 -4.23 4.56 -1.43
C SER A 39 -4.71 5.13 -0.09
N ALA A 40 -5.05 6.42 -0.06
CA ALA A 40 -5.60 7.06 1.13
C ALA A 40 -6.96 6.46 1.51
N VAL A 41 -7.86 6.31 0.55
CA VAL A 41 -9.18 5.70 0.77
C VAL A 41 -9.05 4.23 1.15
N THR A 42 -8.28 3.46 0.39
CA THR A 42 -8.08 2.03 0.63
C THR A 42 -7.54 1.77 2.03
N SER A 43 -6.48 2.47 2.43
CA SER A 43 -5.86 2.29 3.75
C SER A 43 -6.78 2.71 4.90
N THR A 44 -7.58 3.75 4.70
CA THR A 44 -8.56 4.19 5.70
C THR A 44 -9.65 3.13 5.91
N LEU A 45 -10.17 2.55 4.84
CA LEU A 45 -11.17 1.47 4.93
C LEU A 45 -10.57 0.24 5.63
N CYS A 46 -9.32 -0.10 5.33
CA CYS A 46 -8.61 -1.18 6.03
C CYS A 46 -8.48 -0.89 7.53
N ALA A 47 -8.08 0.32 7.91
CA ALA A 47 -7.98 0.73 9.31
C ALA A 47 -9.32 0.62 10.03
N LYS A 48 -10.40 1.07 9.38
CA LYS A 48 -11.76 1.01 9.93
C LYS A 48 -12.27 -0.41 10.14
N SER A 49 -11.72 -1.40 9.46
CA SER A 49 -12.11 -2.81 9.65
C SER A 49 -11.75 -3.35 11.03
N GLY A 50 -10.85 -2.71 11.75
CA GLY A 50 -10.35 -3.16 13.04
C GLY A 50 -9.28 -4.25 12.96
N LEU A 51 -8.97 -4.77 11.78
CA LEU A 51 -7.87 -5.72 11.58
C LEU A 51 -6.52 -5.00 11.62
N GLU A 52 -5.46 -5.74 11.98
CA GLU A 52 -4.10 -5.21 11.85
C GLU A 52 -3.89 -4.71 10.42
N THR A 53 -3.59 -3.43 10.29
CA THR A 53 -3.38 -2.78 8.99
C THR A 53 -1.96 -2.26 8.92
N ILE A 54 -1.21 -2.74 7.93
CA ILE A 54 0.19 -2.38 7.74
C ILE A 54 0.26 -1.43 6.55
N ALA A 55 0.55 -0.17 6.82
CA ALA A 55 0.70 0.88 5.81
C ALA A 55 2.17 1.00 5.44
N VAL A 56 2.49 0.83 4.16
CA VAL A 56 3.88 0.79 3.69
C VAL A 56 4.15 1.93 2.73
N ASN A 57 5.07 2.82 3.08
CA ASN A 57 5.61 3.83 2.18
C ASN A 57 6.86 3.26 1.50
N MET A 58 6.85 3.23 0.17
CA MET A 58 7.91 2.61 -0.63
C MET A 58 8.43 3.58 -1.69
N PRO A 59 9.18 4.61 -1.31
CA PRO A 59 9.70 5.58 -2.28
C PRO A 59 10.74 4.95 -3.22
N ILE A 60 10.69 5.36 -4.49
CA ILE A 60 11.70 5.08 -5.51
C ILE A 60 11.92 6.38 -6.28
N HIS A 61 13.01 7.10 -6.01
CA HIS A 61 13.28 8.42 -6.59
C HIS A 61 12.07 9.36 -6.50
N GLN A 62 11.37 9.28 -5.39
CA GLN A 62 10.11 9.98 -5.24
C GLN A 62 10.32 11.45 -4.94
N ASP A 63 9.49 12.28 -5.56
CA ASP A 63 9.37 13.69 -5.27
C ASP A 63 9.03 13.90 -3.79
N SER A 64 9.66 14.91 -3.18
CA SER A 64 9.49 15.21 -1.75
C SER A 64 8.04 15.54 -1.37
N SER A 65 7.25 16.14 -2.28
CA SER A 65 5.84 16.43 -2.03
C SER A 65 5.01 15.15 -1.90
N GLN A 66 5.21 14.17 -2.76
CA GLN A 66 4.54 12.86 -2.68
C GLN A 66 4.97 12.09 -1.44
N TYR A 67 6.26 12.09 -1.14
CA TYR A 67 6.81 11.49 0.06
C TYR A 67 6.18 12.07 1.33
N ASN A 68 6.07 13.39 1.40
CA ASN A 68 5.48 14.08 2.54
C ASN A 68 3.97 13.81 2.67
N LEU A 69 3.23 13.77 1.56
CA LEU A 69 1.81 13.43 1.56
C LEU A 69 1.57 12.01 2.09
N ALA A 70 2.37 11.05 1.65
CA ALA A 70 2.30 9.68 2.13
C ALA A 70 2.55 9.61 3.66
N ASN A 71 3.59 10.28 4.14
CA ASN A 71 3.91 10.30 5.56
C ASN A 71 2.84 10.97 6.42
N ARG A 72 2.26 12.08 5.95
CA ARG A 72 1.16 12.76 6.65
C ARG A 72 -0.06 11.86 6.77
N HIS A 73 -0.39 11.15 5.71
CA HIS A 73 -1.52 10.23 5.73
C HIS A 73 -1.28 9.07 6.71
N ILE A 74 -0.08 8.51 6.71
CA ILE A 74 0.32 7.46 7.65
C ILE A 74 0.21 7.94 9.10
N GLU A 75 0.72 9.13 9.41
CA GLU A 75 0.60 9.71 10.74
C GLU A 75 -0.87 9.88 11.16
N TRP A 76 -1.70 10.37 10.24
CA TRP A 76 -3.12 10.52 10.49
C TRP A 76 -3.79 9.17 10.77
N LEU A 77 -3.44 8.12 10.03
CA LEU A 77 -3.95 6.77 10.28
C LEU A 77 -3.50 6.25 11.65
N GLU A 78 -2.23 6.36 11.96
CA GLU A 78 -1.68 5.86 13.24
C GLU A 78 -2.26 6.60 14.45
N ASN A 79 -2.52 7.89 14.31
CA ASN A 79 -3.17 8.68 15.36
C ASN A 79 -4.66 8.36 15.53
N GLY A 80 -5.33 7.97 14.44
CA GLY A 80 -6.76 7.67 14.46
C GLY A 80 -7.11 6.22 14.80
N TRP A 81 -6.22 5.28 14.52
CA TRP A 81 -6.48 3.84 14.69
C TRP A 81 -5.30 3.11 15.30
N SER A 82 -5.51 2.51 16.48
CA SER A 82 -4.47 1.76 17.18
C SER A 82 -4.06 0.44 16.49
N ASN A 83 -4.86 -0.05 15.54
CA ASN A 83 -4.59 -1.24 14.75
C ASN A 83 -3.73 -0.98 13.51
N VAL A 84 -3.30 0.26 13.28
CA VAL A 84 -2.43 0.63 12.16
C VAL A 84 -0.98 0.64 12.60
N LYS A 85 -0.13 -0.01 11.81
CA LYS A 85 1.34 0.04 11.91
C LYS A 85 1.88 0.48 10.57
N SER A 86 3.06 1.09 10.55
CA SER A 86 3.66 1.56 9.31
C SER A 86 5.11 1.10 9.16
N HIS A 87 5.52 1.01 7.90
CA HIS A 87 6.91 0.80 7.51
C HIS A 87 7.30 1.76 6.40
N LEU A 88 8.50 2.27 6.48
CA LEU A 88 9.17 2.96 5.38
C LEU A 88 10.17 2.00 4.76
N VAL A 89 9.93 1.61 3.52
CA VAL A 89 10.82 0.75 2.75
C VAL A 89 11.30 1.53 1.52
N ASP A 90 12.43 2.19 1.62
CA ASP A 90 13.01 2.92 0.49
C ASP A 90 13.60 1.90 -0.51
N LEU A 91 13.01 1.84 -1.69
CA LEU A 91 13.40 0.92 -2.75
C LEU A 91 14.31 1.55 -3.81
N THR A 92 14.77 2.78 -3.59
CA THR A 92 15.60 3.52 -4.58
C THR A 92 16.86 2.75 -4.91
N GLU A 93 17.61 2.32 -3.91
CA GLU A 93 18.87 1.58 -4.12
C GLU A 93 18.63 0.23 -4.81
N SER A 94 17.62 -0.51 -4.39
CA SER A 94 17.25 -1.80 -5.00
C SER A 94 16.86 -1.64 -6.46
N TYR A 95 16.07 -0.61 -6.78
CA TYR A 95 15.69 -0.29 -8.14
C TYR A 95 16.91 0.07 -8.99
N ASP A 96 17.76 0.96 -8.50
CA ASP A 96 18.96 1.40 -9.22
C ASP A 96 19.90 0.22 -9.48
N SER A 97 20.13 -0.61 -8.50
CA SER A 97 20.98 -1.81 -8.64
C SER A 97 20.43 -2.79 -9.66
N TYR A 98 19.11 -2.96 -9.71
CA TYR A 98 18.46 -3.82 -10.70
C TYR A 98 18.61 -3.26 -12.11
N VAL A 99 18.34 -1.97 -12.31
CA VAL A 99 18.42 -1.33 -13.62
C VAL A 99 19.86 -1.24 -14.11
N GLU A 100 20.78 -0.83 -13.28
CA GLU A 100 22.19 -0.64 -13.63
C GLU A 100 22.97 -1.98 -13.69
N GLY A 101 22.51 -2.98 -12.94
CA GLY A 101 23.12 -4.31 -12.90
C GLY A 101 22.46 -5.28 -13.88
N ALA A 102 21.33 -5.85 -13.50
CA ALA A 102 20.65 -6.92 -14.27
C ALA A 102 20.19 -6.47 -15.67
N LEU A 103 19.72 -5.22 -15.80
CA LEU A 103 19.26 -4.67 -17.08
C LEU A 103 20.36 -3.95 -17.87
N ASN A 104 21.59 -3.95 -17.39
CA ASN A 104 22.71 -3.29 -18.03
C ASN A 104 22.89 -3.77 -19.49
N GLY A 105 23.03 -2.85 -20.40
CA GLY A 105 23.21 -3.14 -21.82
C GLY A 105 21.90 -3.43 -22.59
N LEU A 106 20.76 -3.42 -21.90
CA LEU A 106 19.45 -3.58 -22.52
C LEU A 106 18.80 -2.21 -22.75
N GLU A 107 18.10 -2.05 -23.87
CA GLU A 107 17.30 -0.86 -24.11
C GLU A 107 15.92 -1.05 -23.50
N ILE A 108 15.66 -0.35 -22.40
CA ILE A 108 14.40 -0.44 -21.65
C ILE A 108 13.65 0.89 -21.79
N THR A 109 12.39 0.83 -22.16
CA THR A 109 11.55 2.02 -22.31
C THR A 109 11.19 2.63 -20.96
N GLU A 110 10.87 3.92 -20.91
CA GLU A 110 10.43 4.60 -19.68
C GLU A 110 9.18 3.95 -19.09
N ILE A 111 8.23 3.53 -19.93
CA ILE A 111 7.01 2.83 -19.47
C ILE A 111 7.36 1.51 -18.79
N SER A 112 8.29 0.75 -19.36
CA SER A 112 8.76 -0.51 -18.75
C SER A 112 9.48 -0.28 -17.43
N LEU A 113 10.27 0.79 -17.32
CA LEU A 113 10.92 1.16 -16.05
C LEU A 113 9.90 1.58 -14.99
N ALA A 114 8.87 2.33 -15.37
CA ALA A 114 7.77 2.67 -14.46
C ALA A 114 7.03 1.41 -13.96
N ASN A 115 6.78 0.46 -14.86
CA ASN A 115 6.20 -0.83 -14.50
C ASN A 115 7.12 -1.64 -13.58
N THR A 116 8.42 -1.56 -13.77
CA THR A 116 9.41 -2.20 -12.90
C THR A 116 9.31 -1.66 -11.46
N LYS A 117 9.17 -0.34 -11.31
CA LYS A 117 8.94 0.27 -9.99
C LYS A 117 7.67 -0.28 -9.33
N ALA A 118 6.57 -0.35 -10.07
CA ALA A 118 5.31 -0.87 -9.56
C ALA A 118 5.43 -2.33 -9.09
N ARG A 119 6.16 -3.15 -9.84
CA ARG A 119 6.38 -4.56 -9.51
C ARG A 119 7.28 -4.74 -8.29
N LEU A 120 8.31 -3.91 -8.13
CA LEU A 120 9.14 -3.93 -6.90
C LEU A 120 8.31 -3.60 -5.66
N ARG A 121 7.44 -2.62 -5.77
CA ARG A 121 6.50 -2.30 -4.68
C ARG A 121 5.56 -3.46 -4.38
N MET A 122 5.01 -4.08 -5.41
CA MET A 122 4.15 -5.26 -5.25
C MET A 122 4.89 -6.41 -4.58
N THR A 123 6.11 -6.72 -5.01
CA THR A 123 6.95 -7.76 -4.40
C THR A 123 7.15 -7.49 -2.90
N THR A 124 7.41 -6.25 -2.53
CA THR A 124 7.59 -5.83 -1.13
C THR A 124 6.32 -6.05 -0.31
N LEU A 125 5.16 -5.62 -0.85
CA LEU A 125 3.88 -5.80 -0.17
C LEU A 125 3.54 -7.28 0.05
N TYR A 126 3.76 -8.11 -0.95
CA TYR A 126 3.51 -9.56 -0.84
C TYR A 126 4.48 -10.25 0.13
N ALA A 127 5.73 -9.82 0.20
CA ALA A 127 6.68 -10.33 1.18
C ALA A 127 6.22 -10.04 2.61
N ILE A 128 5.74 -8.83 2.86
CA ILE A 128 5.21 -8.44 4.17
C ILE A 128 3.93 -9.23 4.47
N ALA A 129 2.99 -9.27 3.53
CA ALA A 129 1.73 -9.97 3.71
C ALA A 129 1.93 -11.47 3.99
N GLY A 130 2.78 -12.14 3.24
CA GLY A 130 3.09 -13.56 3.44
C GLY A 130 3.73 -13.85 4.79
N SER A 131 4.49 -12.90 5.33
CA SER A 131 5.15 -13.04 6.63
C SER A 131 4.22 -12.76 7.82
N ARG A 132 3.05 -12.19 7.57
CA ARG A 132 2.11 -11.75 8.62
C ARG A 132 0.76 -12.47 8.54
N ASN A 133 0.66 -13.54 7.77
CA ASN A 133 -0.62 -14.18 7.45
C ASN A 133 -1.66 -13.16 6.97
N GLY A 134 -1.22 -12.30 6.07
CA GLY A 134 -1.98 -11.16 5.57
C GLY A 134 -2.26 -11.24 4.08
N ILE A 135 -3.03 -10.26 3.61
CA ILE A 135 -3.28 -10.04 2.19
C ILE A 135 -2.93 -8.59 1.81
N VAL A 136 -2.57 -8.41 0.55
CA VAL A 136 -2.40 -7.08 -0.04
C VAL A 136 -3.75 -6.56 -0.47
N VAL A 137 -4.06 -5.33 -0.08
CA VAL A 137 -5.31 -4.64 -0.44
C VAL A 137 -4.97 -3.43 -1.33
N GLY A 138 -5.65 -3.33 -2.43
CA GLY A 138 -5.42 -2.22 -3.35
C GLY A 138 -6.54 -1.99 -4.32
#